data_8559025b3206dcab85c6035f848f1e47
#
_entry.id   8559025b3206dcab85c6035f848f1e47
#
_cell.length_a   1.000
_cell.length_b   1.000
_cell.length_c   1.000
_cell.angle_alpha   90.00
_cell.angle_beta   90.00
_cell.angle_gamma   90.00
#
_symmetry.space_group_name_H-M   'P 1'
#
loop_
_entity.id
_entity.type
_entity.pdbx_description
1 polymer ?
#
loop_
_entity_poly.entity_id
_entity_poly.type
_entity_poly.pdbx_seq_one_letter_code
_entity_poly.pdbx_strand_id
1 'polypeptide(L)'
;MCQVFTMTAFAKPEWPKETGIMAEAGSVMDVDSGTMIFGQNSHVEYPPASITKLLTALVVLENVDDLSATVEFTESAMMNVEPDSGNKMSLVIGDTMTVEDALHALLLQSVNQSANALAEHVAGSMDAFVEMMNAKIEELGCQESHFENPSGLNGDTQNVSAYDMALIGCAAFNNEKLLEISSTESYRTGAISNHPNGYLLKQEHRLVITEDTTSPYYFPEAVAGKTGYLLKAGNTLVTYAEKDGRRLVSVILKGSPRQYFVDGKELLRFGFDSFYNVDIAENETNYVTGEIPVEIGGNTYAPSELKIEEGRMITLPEGAVFADAELTLEGLPEEHPEDAVGLLRYVYNERKIGEAYLLLKDGVAVDADAAVNVPEPDAAEPAETEAEETEAVIDEEDKTSEEKNEGGFPVLPIMIILLLGAAGGGGYYWIQNERKKEAEA
;
A
#
# COMPACT_ATOMS: atom_id res chain seq x y z
N MET A 1 -37.01 -27.04 42.13
CA MET A 1 -36.94 -25.79 41.30
C MET A 1 -35.64 -25.85 40.52
N CYS A 2 -35.71 -26.18 39.24
CA CYS A 2 -34.53 -26.11 38.35
C CYS A 2 -34.41 -24.67 37.87
N GLN A 3 -33.36 -23.95 38.26
CA GLN A 3 -33.03 -22.66 37.65
C GLN A 3 -32.40 -22.92 36.26
N VAL A 4 -33.13 -22.60 35.22
CA VAL A 4 -32.62 -22.54 33.87
C VAL A 4 -31.85 -21.24 33.76
N PHE A 5 -30.51 -21.31 33.78
CA PHE A 5 -29.68 -20.20 33.36
C PHE A 5 -29.79 -20.07 31.83
N THR A 6 -30.56 -19.12 31.37
CA THR A 6 -30.48 -18.67 29.97
C THR A 6 -29.14 -17.92 29.79
N MET A 7 -28.15 -18.59 29.21
CA MET A 7 -27.00 -17.89 28.65
C MET A 7 -27.52 -17.05 27.45
N THR A 8 -27.58 -15.74 27.64
CA THR A 8 -27.70 -14.82 26.48
C THR A 8 -26.40 -14.90 25.69
N ALA A 9 -26.42 -15.61 24.57
CA ALA A 9 -25.37 -15.47 23.61
C ALA A 9 -25.44 -14.05 23.07
N PHE A 10 -24.46 -13.20 23.39
CA PHE A 10 -24.29 -11.92 22.73
C PHE A 10 -23.83 -12.23 21.29
N ALA A 11 -24.49 -11.61 20.34
CA ALA A 11 -24.05 -11.70 18.95
C ALA A 11 -22.64 -11.09 18.84
N LYS A 12 -21.75 -11.78 18.15
CA LYS A 12 -20.40 -11.32 17.77
C LYS A 12 -20.53 -9.93 17.12
N PRO A 13 -19.73 -8.91 17.52
CA PRO A 13 -19.77 -7.59 16.90
C PRO A 13 -19.60 -7.62 15.40
N GLU A 14 -20.33 -6.76 14.69
CA GLU A 14 -20.12 -6.56 13.27
C GLU A 14 -18.80 -5.83 12.99
N TRP A 15 -18.16 -6.11 11.85
CA TRP A 15 -16.98 -5.37 11.43
C TRP A 15 -17.36 -3.94 11.03
N PRO A 16 -16.79 -2.87 11.64
CA PRO A 16 -17.07 -1.49 11.27
C PRO A 16 -16.75 -1.21 9.79
N LYS A 17 -17.58 -0.42 9.10
CA LYS A 17 -17.48 -0.26 7.64
C LYS A 17 -17.45 1.19 7.15
N GLU A 18 -17.75 2.18 7.97
CA GLU A 18 -17.95 3.56 7.52
C GLU A 18 -16.80 4.47 7.97
N THR A 19 -16.10 5.09 7.04
CA THR A 19 -15.02 6.05 7.29
C THR A 19 -15.30 7.46 6.78
N GLY A 20 -16.20 7.63 5.81
CA GLY A 20 -16.56 8.94 5.22
C GLY A 20 -15.46 9.59 4.38
N ILE A 21 -14.44 8.87 3.89
CA ILE A 21 -13.43 9.44 3.01
C ILE A 21 -14.02 9.86 1.67
N MET A 22 -13.48 10.95 1.09
CA MET A 22 -13.92 11.54 -0.17
C MET A 22 -13.05 11.16 -1.37
N ALA A 23 -11.87 10.58 -1.15
CA ALA A 23 -10.99 10.07 -2.20
C ALA A 23 -11.65 8.92 -2.96
N GLU A 24 -11.24 8.70 -4.22
CA GLU A 24 -11.79 7.58 -5.01
C GLU A 24 -11.42 6.22 -4.41
N ALA A 25 -10.18 6.07 -3.93
CA ALA A 25 -9.75 4.86 -3.25
C ALA A 25 -8.94 5.17 -1.99
N GLY A 26 -9.00 4.27 -1.03
CA GLY A 26 -8.20 4.34 0.19
C GLY A 26 -8.28 3.05 1.00
N SER A 27 -7.30 2.88 1.87
CA SER A 27 -7.17 1.73 2.76
C SER A 27 -6.52 2.12 4.08
N VAL A 28 -6.76 1.34 5.12
CA VAL A 28 -5.96 1.35 6.35
C VAL A 28 -5.67 -0.09 6.75
N MET A 29 -4.40 -0.36 7.05
CA MET A 29 -3.87 -1.65 7.43
C MET A 29 -3.16 -1.56 8.78
N ASP A 30 -3.37 -2.55 9.62
CA ASP A 30 -2.60 -2.72 10.85
C ASP A 30 -1.26 -3.39 10.52
N VAL A 31 -0.15 -2.76 10.93
CA VAL A 31 1.20 -3.21 10.58
C VAL A 31 1.58 -4.48 11.32
N ASP A 32 1.10 -4.65 12.57
CA ASP A 32 1.50 -5.74 13.44
C ASP A 32 0.79 -7.05 13.12
N SER A 33 -0.48 -6.97 12.71
CA SER A 33 -1.29 -8.14 12.34
C SER A 33 -1.36 -8.39 10.84
N GLY A 34 -0.99 -7.39 10.00
CA GLY A 34 -1.21 -7.43 8.55
C GLY A 34 -2.69 -7.31 8.15
N THR A 35 -3.57 -6.94 9.08
CA THR A 35 -5.02 -6.89 8.84
C THR A 35 -5.41 -5.66 8.04
N MET A 36 -6.08 -5.86 6.89
CA MET A 36 -6.78 -4.79 6.21
C MET A 36 -8.04 -4.40 7.01
N ILE A 37 -7.94 -3.32 7.79
CA ILE A 37 -9.03 -2.82 8.64
C ILE A 37 -10.17 -2.27 7.80
N PHE A 38 -9.85 -1.47 6.79
CA PHE A 38 -10.82 -0.87 5.86
C PHE A 38 -10.22 -0.72 4.46
N GLY A 39 -11.07 -0.89 3.44
CA GLY A 39 -10.73 -0.66 2.04
C GLY A 39 -11.93 -0.10 1.26
N GLN A 40 -11.73 1.03 0.58
CA GLN A 40 -12.63 1.60 -0.42
C GLN A 40 -11.96 1.53 -1.77
N ASN A 41 -12.55 0.81 -2.74
CA ASN A 41 -11.93 0.53 -4.04
C ASN A 41 -10.46 0.08 -3.91
N SER A 42 -10.16 -0.69 -2.85
CA SER A 42 -8.79 -1.01 -2.43
C SER A 42 -8.02 -1.86 -3.43
N HIS A 43 -8.70 -2.58 -4.31
CA HIS A 43 -8.14 -3.43 -5.38
C HIS A 43 -8.30 -2.81 -6.77
N VAL A 44 -8.69 -1.53 -6.87
CA VAL A 44 -8.74 -0.80 -8.14
C VAL A 44 -7.41 -0.11 -8.38
N GLU A 45 -6.89 -0.25 -9.59
CA GLU A 45 -5.60 0.29 -10.00
C GLU A 45 -5.68 1.79 -10.31
N TYR A 46 -4.70 2.55 -9.78
CA TYR A 46 -4.51 3.98 -10.03
C TYR A 46 -3.03 4.30 -10.21
N PRO A 47 -2.67 5.34 -11.00
CA PRO A 47 -1.30 5.81 -11.04
C PRO A 47 -0.82 6.24 -9.64
N PRO A 48 0.36 5.76 -9.18
CA PRO A 48 0.84 6.00 -7.82
C PRO A 48 1.36 7.42 -7.58
N ALA A 49 1.89 8.08 -8.58
CA ALA A 49 2.74 9.25 -8.41
C ALA A 49 3.89 8.96 -7.43
N SER A 50 4.37 9.97 -6.70
CA SER A 50 5.59 9.86 -5.87
C SER A 50 5.47 9.01 -4.60
N ILE A 51 4.33 8.38 -4.31
CA ILE A 51 4.29 7.35 -3.24
C ILE A 51 5.10 6.12 -3.63
N THR A 52 5.36 5.88 -4.91
CA THR A 52 6.32 4.91 -5.45
C THR A 52 7.68 4.96 -4.75
N LYS A 53 8.11 6.16 -4.32
CA LYS A 53 9.43 6.38 -3.70
C LYS A 53 9.60 5.67 -2.35
N LEU A 54 8.51 5.20 -1.72
CA LEU A 54 8.61 4.32 -0.55
C LEU A 54 9.19 2.95 -0.95
N LEU A 55 8.69 2.35 -2.03
CA LEU A 55 9.25 1.10 -2.55
C LEU A 55 10.68 1.29 -3.03
N THR A 56 10.97 2.39 -3.73
CA THR A 56 12.34 2.73 -4.14
C THR A 56 13.28 2.80 -2.95
N ALA A 57 12.90 3.52 -1.88
CA ALA A 57 13.71 3.62 -0.68
C ALA A 57 13.90 2.25 0.01
N LEU A 58 12.85 1.43 0.08
CA LEU A 58 12.92 0.09 0.65
C LEU A 58 13.92 -0.78 -0.10
N VAL A 59 13.79 -0.87 -1.44
CA VAL A 59 14.73 -1.67 -2.28
C VAL A 59 16.17 -1.15 -2.17
N VAL A 60 16.38 0.18 -2.10
CA VAL A 60 17.72 0.74 -1.88
C VAL A 60 18.29 0.28 -0.53
N LEU A 61 17.53 0.42 0.56
CA LEU A 61 18.00 0.10 1.91
C LEU A 61 18.21 -1.41 2.16
N GLU A 62 17.53 -2.25 1.39
CA GLU A 62 17.74 -3.71 1.44
C GLU A 62 19.00 -4.16 0.65
N ASN A 63 19.53 -3.29 -0.23
CA ASN A 63 20.66 -3.65 -1.10
C ASN A 63 21.92 -2.80 -0.88
N VAL A 64 21.90 -1.82 0.04
CA VAL A 64 23.03 -0.93 0.33
C VAL A 64 23.29 -0.89 1.83
N ASP A 65 24.41 -1.45 2.25
CA ASP A 65 24.84 -1.43 3.66
C ASP A 65 25.54 -0.11 4.03
N ASP A 66 26.32 0.48 3.10
CA ASP A 66 27.09 1.70 3.34
C ASP A 66 26.35 2.96 2.84
N LEU A 67 25.59 3.59 3.71
CA LEU A 67 24.85 4.81 3.40
C LEU A 67 25.76 6.03 3.16
N SER A 68 27.06 5.94 3.47
CA SER A 68 28.05 6.97 3.15
C SER A 68 28.63 6.83 1.72
N ALA A 69 28.28 5.76 1.02
CA ALA A 69 28.71 5.54 -0.37
C ALA A 69 28.21 6.69 -1.26
N THR A 70 29.02 6.98 -2.29
CA THR A 70 28.75 8.12 -3.18
C THR A 70 27.82 7.72 -4.32
N VAL A 71 26.69 8.42 -4.46
CA VAL A 71 25.75 8.37 -5.58
C VAL A 71 26.06 9.51 -6.55
N GLU A 72 26.23 9.22 -7.83
CA GLU A 72 26.47 10.19 -8.90
C GLU A 72 25.15 10.51 -9.61
N PHE A 73 24.91 11.79 -9.88
CA PHE A 73 23.81 12.25 -10.73
C PHE A 73 24.26 12.27 -12.17
N THR A 74 24.17 11.12 -12.83
CA THR A 74 24.57 10.90 -14.22
C THR A 74 23.68 11.68 -15.20
N GLU A 75 24.07 11.75 -16.47
CA GLU A 75 23.20 12.31 -17.52
C GLU A 75 21.87 11.54 -17.62
N SER A 76 21.90 10.20 -17.49
CA SER A 76 20.72 9.36 -17.50
C SER A 76 19.80 9.67 -16.31
N ALA A 77 20.32 9.72 -15.08
CA ALA A 77 19.54 10.04 -13.89
C ALA A 77 18.89 11.44 -13.95
N MET A 78 19.58 12.39 -14.56
CA MET A 78 19.12 13.77 -14.68
C MET A 78 18.11 14.00 -15.78
N MET A 79 18.21 13.27 -16.90
CA MET A 79 17.40 13.52 -18.11
C MET A 79 16.16 12.60 -18.21
N ASN A 80 16.16 11.44 -17.55
CA ASN A 80 15.02 10.53 -17.55
C ASN A 80 13.95 10.93 -16.52
N VAL A 81 13.55 12.19 -16.58
CA VAL A 81 12.45 12.78 -15.83
C VAL A 81 11.57 13.59 -16.77
N GLU A 82 10.29 13.70 -16.48
CA GLU A 82 9.39 14.53 -17.28
C GLU A 82 9.81 16.00 -17.22
N PRO A 83 9.75 16.76 -18.34
CA PRO A 83 10.19 18.15 -18.39
C PRO A 83 9.57 19.05 -17.31
N ASP A 84 8.29 18.81 -16.98
CA ASP A 84 7.53 19.59 -16.01
C ASP A 84 7.64 19.06 -14.57
N SER A 85 8.38 17.95 -14.35
CA SER A 85 8.55 17.36 -13.01
C SER A 85 9.46 18.17 -12.08
N GLY A 86 10.20 19.12 -12.64
CA GLY A 86 11.08 20.04 -11.94
C GLY A 86 12.41 19.43 -11.46
N ASN A 87 13.30 20.31 -11.02
CA ASN A 87 14.56 19.97 -10.36
C ASN A 87 14.63 20.80 -9.06
N LYS A 88 14.03 20.26 -8.00
CA LYS A 88 13.83 20.98 -6.74
C LYS A 88 15.14 21.45 -6.07
N MET A 89 16.22 20.71 -6.27
CA MET A 89 17.53 20.99 -5.67
C MET A 89 18.49 21.70 -6.63
N SER A 90 18.08 22.03 -7.86
CA SER A 90 18.95 22.60 -8.90
C SER A 90 20.20 21.74 -9.15
N LEU A 91 20.05 20.44 -9.14
CA LEU A 91 21.11 19.47 -9.41
C LEU A 91 21.64 19.62 -10.83
N VAL A 92 22.92 19.33 -11.03
CA VAL A 92 23.56 19.30 -12.36
C VAL A 92 24.20 17.93 -12.58
N ILE A 93 24.40 17.58 -13.86
CA ILE A 93 25.09 16.34 -14.24
C ILE A 93 26.50 16.35 -13.61
N GLY A 94 26.85 15.24 -12.95
CA GLY A 94 28.11 15.07 -12.24
C GLY A 94 28.09 15.54 -10.79
N ASP A 95 26.96 16.08 -10.28
CA ASP A 95 26.78 16.24 -8.82
C ASP A 95 26.85 14.88 -8.14
N THR A 96 27.32 14.87 -6.90
CA THR A 96 27.38 13.66 -6.07
C THR A 96 26.80 13.93 -4.71
N MET A 97 26.19 12.91 -4.11
CA MET A 97 25.69 12.88 -2.73
C MET A 97 26.03 11.55 -2.08
N THR A 98 25.91 11.44 -0.76
CA THR A 98 25.85 10.15 -0.12
C THR A 98 24.50 9.46 -0.40
N VAL A 99 24.44 8.14 -0.28
CA VAL A 99 23.18 7.39 -0.34
C VAL A 99 22.18 7.98 0.67
N GLU A 100 22.64 8.30 1.89
CA GLU A 100 21.81 8.92 2.94
C GLU A 100 21.24 10.28 2.51
N ASP A 101 22.07 11.17 1.94
CA ASP A 101 21.62 12.47 1.40
C ASP A 101 20.55 12.28 0.32
N ALA A 102 20.79 11.33 -0.60
CA ALA A 102 19.90 11.05 -1.71
C ALA A 102 18.55 10.43 -1.26
N LEU A 103 18.57 9.57 -0.23
CA LEU A 103 17.35 9.03 0.41
C LEU A 103 16.54 10.12 1.12
N HIS A 104 17.18 11.05 1.82
CA HIS A 104 16.50 12.21 2.41
C HIS A 104 15.88 13.09 1.32
N ALA A 105 16.59 13.35 0.21
CA ALA A 105 16.05 14.11 -0.92
C ALA A 105 14.85 13.40 -1.58
N LEU A 106 14.93 12.07 -1.71
CA LEU A 106 13.88 11.20 -2.22
C LEU A 106 12.60 11.28 -1.39
N LEU A 107 12.71 11.11 -0.07
CA LEU A 107 11.56 10.95 0.82
C LEU A 107 10.99 12.30 1.28
N LEU A 108 11.82 13.26 1.70
CA LEU A 108 11.34 14.53 2.26
C LEU A 108 10.81 15.50 1.20
N GLN A 109 11.52 15.63 0.06
CA GLN A 109 11.13 16.55 -1.00
C GLN A 109 10.81 15.91 -2.35
N SER A 110 10.74 14.57 -2.37
CA SER A 110 10.28 13.86 -3.57
C SER A 110 11.13 14.14 -4.82
N VAL A 111 12.47 14.22 -4.68
CA VAL A 111 13.38 14.54 -5.77
C VAL A 111 13.45 13.36 -6.75
N ASN A 112 12.96 13.55 -7.98
CA ASN A 112 12.89 12.50 -8.99
C ASN A 112 14.28 12.05 -9.46
N GLN A 113 15.21 12.99 -9.60
CA GLN A 113 16.59 12.70 -9.97
C GLN A 113 17.30 11.82 -8.92
N SER A 114 16.95 11.99 -7.62
CA SER A 114 17.48 11.11 -6.57
C SER A 114 16.97 9.67 -6.72
N ALA A 115 15.70 9.48 -7.12
CA ALA A 115 15.17 8.15 -7.38
C ALA A 115 15.97 7.44 -8.49
N ASN A 116 16.21 8.14 -9.59
CA ASN A 116 16.97 7.60 -10.74
C ASN A 116 18.44 7.33 -10.39
N ALA A 117 19.09 8.28 -9.68
CA ALA A 117 20.50 8.13 -9.32
C ALA A 117 20.72 6.99 -8.31
N LEU A 118 19.81 6.82 -7.34
CA LEU A 118 19.82 5.69 -6.40
C LEU A 118 19.59 4.36 -7.13
N ALA A 119 18.66 4.32 -8.09
CA ALA A 119 18.41 3.14 -8.90
C ALA A 119 19.63 2.71 -9.71
N GLU A 120 20.29 3.67 -10.39
CA GLU A 120 21.54 3.40 -11.11
C GLU A 120 22.68 2.97 -10.17
N HIS A 121 22.78 3.56 -8.99
CA HIS A 121 23.78 3.19 -7.98
C HIS A 121 23.62 1.75 -7.51
N VAL A 122 22.38 1.29 -7.26
CA VAL A 122 22.09 -0.06 -6.75
C VAL A 122 22.21 -1.11 -7.85
N ALA A 123 21.56 -0.90 -9.00
CA ALA A 123 21.38 -1.92 -10.03
C ALA A 123 22.23 -1.68 -11.31
N GLY A 124 22.95 -0.58 -11.39
CA GLY A 124 23.73 -0.20 -12.59
C GLY A 124 22.87 0.41 -13.70
N SER A 125 21.56 0.27 -13.67
CA SER A 125 20.62 0.93 -14.58
C SER A 125 19.22 1.06 -13.94
N MET A 126 18.40 1.99 -14.45
CA MET A 126 17.01 2.13 -14.00
C MET A 126 16.18 0.90 -14.36
N ASP A 127 16.37 0.30 -15.53
CA ASP A 127 15.61 -0.87 -15.96
C ASP A 127 15.87 -2.06 -15.03
N ALA A 128 17.13 -2.35 -14.69
CA ALA A 128 17.47 -3.40 -13.73
C ALA A 128 16.89 -3.13 -12.33
N PHE A 129 16.86 -1.87 -11.91
CA PHE A 129 16.25 -1.51 -10.63
C PHE A 129 14.73 -1.68 -10.63
N VAL A 130 14.07 -1.41 -11.75
CA VAL A 130 12.62 -1.64 -11.93
C VAL A 130 12.30 -3.14 -11.83
N GLU A 131 13.16 -4.01 -12.37
CA GLU A 131 13.03 -5.46 -12.17
C GLU A 131 13.10 -5.83 -10.68
N MET A 132 14.03 -5.23 -9.92
CA MET A 132 14.11 -5.43 -8.47
C MET A 132 12.87 -4.92 -7.74
N MET A 133 12.32 -3.76 -8.14
CA MET A 133 11.08 -3.23 -7.57
C MET A 133 9.90 -4.19 -7.79
N ASN A 134 9.74 -4.71 -9.00
CA ASN A 134 8.64 -5.62 -9.32
C ASN A 134 8.82 -6.99 -8.63
N ALA A 135 10.05 -7.50 -8.52
CA ALA A 135 10.32 -8.69 -7.71
C ALA A 135 9.97 -8.47 -6.22
N LYS A 136 10.28 -7.28 -5.66
CA LYS A 136 9.94 -6.97 -4.28
C LYS A 136 8.43 -6.92 -4.03
N ILE A 137 7.64 -6.39 -4.93
CA ILE A 137 6.17 -6.39 -4.75
C ILE A 137 5.57 -7.79 -4.88
N GLU A 138 6.15 -8.68 -5.70
CA GLU A 138 5.77 -10.10 -5.73
C GLU A 138 6.07 -10.77 -4.38
N GLU A 139 7.26 -10.55 -3.80
CA GLU A 139 7.62 -11.03 -2.45
C GLU A 139 6.66 -10.52 -1.37
N LEU A 140 6.21 -9.26 -1.47
CA LEU A 140 5.24 -8.67 -0.53
C LEU A 140 3.79 -9.17 -0.75
N GLY A 141 3.53 -9.98 -1.78
CA GLY A 141 2.21 -10.52 -2.09
C GLY A 141 1.28 -9.52 -2.79
N CYS A 142 1.81 -8.46 -3.39
CA CYS A 142 1.06 -7.53 -4.22
C CYS A 142 0.57 -8.23 -5.50
N GLN A 143 -0.66 -7.93 -5.93
CA GLN A 143 -1.30 -8.60 -7.06
C GLN A 143 -1.73 -7.67 -8.19
N GLU A 144 -2.02 -6.41 -7.87
CA GLU A 144 -2.56 -5.43 -8.82
C GLU A 144 -1.57 -4.34 -9.20
N SER A 145 -0.36 -4.35 -8.61
CA SER A 145 0.61 -3.26 -8.80
C SER A 145 1.71 -3.63 -9.78
N HIS A 146 2.13 -2.63 -10.56
CA HIS A 146 3.27 -2.72 -11.47
C HIS A 146 4.01 -1.39 -11.55
N PHE A 147 5.34 -1.43 -11.58
CA PHE A 147 6.19 -0.24 -11.65
C PHE A 147 7.03 -0.24 -12.93
N GLU A 148 7.19 0.95 -13.54
CA GLU A 148 8.00 1.18 -14.73
C GLU A 148 9.19 2.12 -14.48
N ASN A 149 9.17 2.84 -13.36
CA ASN A 149 10.26 3.74 -12.98
C ASN A 149 10.35 3.94 -11.47
N PRO A 150 11.51 4.33 -10.93
CA PRO A 150 11.71 4.47 -9.48
C PRO A 150 11.13 5.77 -8.90
N SER A 151 10.68 6.70 -9.73
CA SER A 151 10.22 8.02 -9.29
C SER A 151 8.71 8.12 -9.10
N GLY A 152 7.93 7.25 -9.76
CA GLY A 152 6.48 7.32 -9.82
C GLY A 152 5.95 8.34 -10.83
N LEU A 153 6.78 8.80 -11.78
CA LEU A 153 6.35 9.61 -12.91
C LEU A 153 5.48 8.77 -13.85
N ASN A 154 4.84 9.41 -14.86
CA ASN A 154 3.91 8.70 -15.71
C ASN A 154 4.57 7.50 -16.42
N GLY A 155 3.85 6.41 -16.47
CA GLY A 155 4.13 5.20 -17.23
C GLY A 155 2.82 4.69 -17.85
N ASP A 156 2.91 3.84 -18.84
CA ASP A 156 1.74 3.32 -19.54
C ASP A 156 1.01 2.26 -18.71
N THR A 157 1.77 1.43 -18.00
CA THR A 157 1.28 0.34 -17.14
C THR A 157 1.59 0.54 -15.65
N GLN A 158 2.21 1.68 -15.27
CA GLN A 158 2.54 1.97 -13.89
C GLN A 158 1.31 2.32 -13.08
N ASN A 159 0.80 1.34 -12.34
CA ASN A 159 -0.37 1.45 -11.49
C ASN A 159 -0.16 0.73 -10.16
N VAL A 160 -0.92 1.14 -9.17
CA VAL A 160 -0.98 0.50 -7.84
C VAL A 160 -2.41 0.43 -7.35
N SER A 161 -2.71 -0.57 -6.52
CA SER A 161 -3.91 -0.61 -5.71
C SER A 161 -3.65 0.00 -4.32
N ALA A 162 -4.71 0.42 -3.62
CA ALA A 162 -4.56 0.91 -2.25
C ALA A 162 -4.23 -0.23 -1.28
N TYR A 163 -4.61 -1.47 -1.60
CA TYR A 163 -4.24 -2.67 -0.87
C TYR A 163 -2.73 -2.93 -0.96
N ASP A 164 -2.20 -3.02 -2.18
CA ASP A 164 -0.79 -3.28 -2.41
C ASP A 164 0.11 -2.16 -1.85
N MET A 165 -0.33 -0.89 -2.01
CA MET A 165 0.41 0.22 -1.39
C MET A 165 0.39 0.20 0.14
N ALA A 166 -0.63 -0.41 0.78
CA ALA A 166 -0.61 -0.63 2.22
C ALA A 166 0.40 -1.71 2.61
N LEU A 167 0.51 -2.81 1.83
CA LEU A 167 1.56 -3.82 2.02
C LEU A 167 2.96 -3.22 1.87
N ILE A 168 3.18 -2.45 0.80
CA ILE A 168 4.45 -1.73 0.57
C ILE A 168 4.73 -0.75 1.73
N GLY A 169 3.71 -0.02 2.20
CA GLY A 169 3.84 0.91 3.33
C GLY A 169 4.21 0.20 4.63
N CYS A 170 3.58 -0.94 4.93
CA CYS A 170 3.91 -1.75 6.11
C CYS A 170 5.36 -2.25 6.04
N ALA A 171 5.79 -2.79 4.89
CA ALA A 171 7.18 -3.24 4.70
C ALA A 171 8.17 -2.08 4.82
N ALA A 172 7.88 -0.93 4.17
CA ALA A 172 8.73 0.25 4.22
C ALA A 172 8.92 0.77 5.65
N PHE A 173 7.86 0.90 6.45
CA PHE A 173 7.95 1.44 7.81
C PHE A 173 8.34 0.39 8.86
N ASN A 174 8.41 -0.89 8.52
CA ASN A 174 9.12 -1.90 9.31
C ASN A 174 10.65 -1.82 9.16
N ASN A 175 11.16 -1.15 8.12
CA ASN A 175 12.57 -0.83 7.99
C ASN A 175 12.90 0.39 8.86
N GLU A 176 13.64 0.19 9.95
CA GLU A 176 13.96 1.24 10.93
C GLU A 176 14.63 2.47 10.30
N LYS A 177 15.55 2.27 9.33
CA LYS A 177 16.26 3.38 8.69
C LYS A 177 15.36 4.18 7.76
N LEU A 178 14.45 3.51 7.03
CA LEU A 178 13.46 4.20 6.22
C LEU A 178 12.51 5.03 7.09
N LEU A 179 12.06 4.46 8.20
CA LEU A 179 11.20 5.16 9.16
C LEU A 179 11.92 6.38 9.74
N GLU A 180 13.19 6.25 10.18
CA GLU A 180 14.02 7.34 10.66
C GLU A 180 14.12 8.48 9.63
N ILE A 181 14.46 8.17 8.37
CA ILE A 181 14.57 9.17 7.30
C ILE A 181 13.21 9.82 7.01
N SER A 182 12.16 9.02 6.88
CA SER A 182 10.82 9.50 6.52
C SER A 182 10.13 10.32 7.62
N SER A 183 10.53 10.16 8.88
CA SER A 183 10.04 10.95 10.02
C SER A 183 10.80 12.25 10.26
N THR A 184 11.92 12.47 9.55
CA THR A 184 12.77 13.66 9.72
C THR A 184 12.04 14.92 9.21
N GLU A 185 11.92 15.96 10.06
CA GLU A 185 11.28 17.22 9.68
C GLU A 185 12.12 18.04 8.70
N SER A 186 13.43 18.09 8.92
CA SER A 186 14.38 18.78 8.04
C SER A 186 15.77 18.15 8.10
N TYR A 187 16.42 18.10 6.96
CA TYR A 187 17.76 17.53 6.79
C TYR A 187 18.62 18.42 5.90
N ARG A 188 19.90 18.60 6.23
CA ARG A 188 20.84 19.36 5.39
C ARG A 188 21.81 18.40 4.72
N THR A 189 21.77 18.32 3.39
CA THR A 189 22.68 17.52 2.59
C THR A 189 24.11 18.04 2.65
N GLY A 190 25.06 17.24 2.20
CA GLY A 190 26.38 17.69 1.80
C GLY A 190 26.34 18.73 0.69
N ALA A 191 27.51 19.28 0.36
CA ALA A 191 27.67 20.29 -0.70
C ALA A 191 27.40 19.68 -2.10
N ILE A 192 26.69 20.43 -2.93
CA ILE A 192 26.51 20.16 -4.37
C ILE A 192 26.84 21.43 -5.15
N SER A 193 26.99 21.33 -6.50
CA SER A 193 27.48 22.44 -7.33
C SER A 193 26.77 23.78 -7.08
N ASN A 194 25.43 23.77 -7.05
CA ASN A 194 24.65 24.98 -6.84
C ASN A 194 24.39 25.33 -5.36
N HIS A 195 24.75 24.45 -4.44
CA HIS A 195 24.57 24.62 -3.00
C HIS A 195 25.84 24.22 -2.23
N PRO A 196 26.91 25.05 -2.23
CA PRO A 196 28.20 24.72 -1.63
C PRO A 196 28.17 24.55 -0.10
N ASN A 197 27.11 24.98 0.56
CA ASN A 197 26.87 24.79 2.00
C ASN A 197 25.78 23.71 2.28
N GLY A 198 25.50 22.87 1.31
CA GLY A 198 24.42 21.89 1.35
C GLY A 198 23.03 22.50 1.14
N TYR A 199 22.08 21.67 0.77
CA TYR A 199 20.68 22.05 0.56
C TYR A 199 19.84 21.65 1.78
N LEU A 200 18.95 22.52 2.24
CA LEU A 200 18.06 22.24 3.35
C LEU A 200 16.76 21.59 2.84
N LEU A 201 16.64 20.29 3.00
CA LEU A 201 15.43 19.53 2.74
C LEU A 201 14.44 19.76 3.89
N LYS A 202 13.14 19.81 3.56
CA LYS A 202 12.06 19.91 4.55
C LYS A 202 10.96 18.90 4.20
N GLN A 203 10.41 18.30 5.22
CA GLN A 203 9.27 17.38 5.10
C GLN A 203 8.06 18.09 4.48
N GLU A 204 7.39 17.44 3.50
CA GLU A 204 6.20 17.97 2.82
C GLU A 204 4.88 17.34 3.33
N HIS A 205 4.96 16.32 4.19
CA HIS A 205 3.79 15.58 4.67
C HIS A 205 3.09 16.30 5.85
N ARG A 206 1.96 16.94 5.57
CA ARG A 206 1.31 17.85 6.54
C ARG A 206 0.84 17.18 7.83
N LEU A 207 0.40 15.91 7.80
CA LEU A 207 -0.02 15.23 9.03
C LEU A 207 1.17 15.03 9.98
N VAL A 208 2.39 14.87 9.43
CA VAL A 208 3.61 14.65 10.21
C VAL A 208 4.13 15.95 10.83
N ILE A 209 4.06 17.07 10.09
CA ILE A 209 4.72 18.33 10.50
C ILE A 209 3.79 19.39 11.12
N THR A 210 2.48 19.13 11.21
CA THR A 210 1.54 20.15 11.71
C THR A 210 1.45 20.12 13.23
N GLU A 211 1.96 21.14 13.89
CA GLU A 211 1.90 21.35 15.35
C GLU A 211 0.66 22.13 15.79
N ASP A 212 0.04 22.93 14.89
CA ASP A 212 -1.15 23.74 15.19
C ASP A 212 -2.36 22.83 15.46
N THR A 213 -2.75 22.74 16.72
CA THR A 213 -3.89 21.90 17.19
C THR A 213 -5.24 22.32 16.62
N THR A 214 -5.35 23.53 16.03
CA THR A 214 -6.58 24.00 15.37
C THR A 214 -6.62 23.65 13.88
N SER A 215 -5.53 23.19 13.33
CA SER A 215 -5.40 22.80 11.93
C SER A 215 -6.18 21.50 11.66
N PRO A 216 -6.88 21.37 10.51
CA PRO A 216 -7.46 20.10 10.10
C PRO A 216 -6.43 18.99 9.87
N TYR A 217 -5.15 19.37 9.73
CA TYR A 217 -4.04 18.46 9.50
C TYR A 217 -3.30 18.06 10.79
N TYR A 218 -3.70 18.59 11.93
CA TYR A 218 -3.12 18.16 13.20
C TYR A 218 -3.50 16.72 13.52
N PHE A 219 -2.49 15.88 13.64
CA PHE A 219 -2.62 14.47 13.99
C PHE A 219 -1.30 13.99 14.64
N PRO A 220 -1.18 14.11 15.95
CA PRO A 220 0.08 13.85 16.65
C PRO A 220 0.55 12.40 16.58
N GLU A 221 -0.32 11.48 16.22
CA GLU A 221 -0.02 10.07 16.02
C GLU A 221 0.69 9.82 14.66
N ALA A 222 0.63 10.75 13.69
CA ALA A 222 1.34 10.60 12.41
C ALA A 222 2.85 10.78 12.61
N VAL A 223 3.61 9.77 12.22
CA VAL A 223 5.07 9.70 12.41
C VAL A 223 5.82 9.91 11.10
N ALA A 224 5.39 9.26 10.03
CA ALA A 224 6.08 9.25 8.75
C ALA A 224 5.11 9.13 7.58
N GLY A 225 5.60 9.29 6.36
CA GLY A 225 4.78 9.07 5.19
C GLY A 225 5.32 9.70 3.91
N LYS A 226 4.57 9.53 2.84
CA LYS A 226 4.91 10.04 1.51
C LYS A 226 3.70 10.63 0.80
N THR A 227 3.88 11.80 0.21
CA THR A 227 2.90 12.47 -0.66
C THR A 227 3.22 12.21 -2.12
N GLY A 228 2.19 12.22 -2.97
CA GLY A 228 2.37 12.19 -4.42
C GLY A 228 1.33 13.05 -5.14
N TYR A 229 1.68 13.53 -6.32
CA TYR A 229 0.78 14.23 -7.21
C TYR A 229 1.24 14.11 -8.67
N LEU A 230 0.31 13.73 -9.52
CA LEU A 230 0.38 13.86 -10.97
C LEU A 230 -1.01 14.24 -11.48
N LEU A 231 -1.11 14.84 -12.66
CA LEU A 231 -2.42 15.19 -13.22
C LEU A 231 -3.34 13.96 -13.38
N LYS A 232 -2.76 12.82 -13.83
CA LYS A 232 -3.51 11.54 -13.96
C LYS A 232 -3.82 10.91 -12.59
N ALA A 233 -2.88 10.95 -11.64
CA ALA A 233 -3.02 10.33 -10.33
C ALA A 233 -3.96 11.09 -9.38
N GLY A 234 -4.11 12.42 -9.54
CA GLY A 234 -4.62 13.25 -8.47
C GLY A 234 -3.62 13.32 -7.31
N ASN A 235 -4.09 13.57 -6.11
CA ASN A 235 -3.25 13.52 -4.91
C ASN A 235 -3.24 12.10 -4.35
N THR A 236 -2.04 11.60 -4.02
CA THR A 236 -1.82 10.31 -3.37
C THR A 236 -1.09 10.50 -2.05
N LEU A 237 -1.34 9.62 -1.09
CA LEU A 237 -0.78 9.72 0.26
C LEU A 237 -0.58 8.32 0.84
N VAL A 238 0.55 8.13 1.50
CA VAL A 238 0.76 7.04 2.45
C VAL A 238 1.16 7.68 3.76
N THR A 239 0.48 7.32 4.86
CA THR A 239 0.79 7.82 6.20
C THR A 239 0.95 6.66 7.15
N TYR A 240 2.05 6.63 7.87
CA TYR A 240 2.30 5.75 9.00
C TYR A 240 2.03 6.50 10.31
N ALA A 241 1.34 5.85 11.22
CA ALA A 241 0.98 6.43 12.51
C ALA A 241 1.12 5.40 13.64
N GLU A 242 1.44 5.89 14.83
CA GLU A 242 1.56 5.11 16.05
C GLU A 242 0.69 5.68 17.17
N LYS A 243 0.00 4.81 17.89
CA LYS A 243 -0.78 5.18 19.06
C LYS A 243 -0.86 4.00 20.04
N ASP A 244 -0.46 4.23 21.26
CA ASP A 244 -0.56 3.24 22.37
C ASP A 244 0.07 1.87 22.02
N GLY A 245 1.18 1.88 21.27
CA GLY A 245 1.91 0.70 20.83
C GLY A 245 1.34 0.02 19.56
N ARG A 246 0.23 0.50 19.00
CA ARG A 246 -0.29 0.05 17.70
C ARG A 246 0.25 0.88 16.55
N ARG A 247 0.47 0.23 15.42
CA ARG A 247 1.05 0.82 14.21
C ARG A 247 0.09 0.63 13.04
N LEU A 248 -0.27 1.73 12.38
CA LEU A 248 -1.17 1.72 11.23
C LEU A 248 -0.56 2.40 10.01
N VAL A 249 -0.88 1.88 8.83
CA VAL A 249 -0.60 2.52 7.55
C VAL A 249 -1.92 2.86 6.85
N SER A 250 -2.13 4.13 6.48
CA SER A 250 -3.22 4.54 5.61
C SER A 250 -2.72 4.92 4.21
N VAL A 251 -3.52 4.59 3.20
CA VAL A 251 -3.27 4.92 1.80
C VAL A 251 -4.47 5.69 1.24
N ILE A 252 -4.19 6.76 0.50
CA ILE A 252 -5.18 7.49 -0.29
C ILE A 252 -4.71 7.53 -1.74
N LEU A 253 -5.56 7.12 -2.66
CA LEU A 253 -5.36 7.23 -4.10
C LEU A 253 -6.46 8.11 -4.72
N LYS A 254 -6.10 8.86 -5.76
CA LYS A 254 -7.02 9.75 -6.47
C LYS A 254 -7.76 10.74 -5.56
N GLY A 255 -7.06 11.26 -4.57
CA GLY A 255 -7.58 12.26 -3.65
C GLY A 255 -7.62 13.66 -4.26
N SER A 256 -8.51 14.51 -3.75
CA SER A 256 -8.59 15.92 -4.12
C SER A 256 -7.62 16.78 -3.29
N PRO A 257 -7.18 17.94 -3.80
CA PRO A 257 -6.24 18.81 -3.09
C PRO A 257 -6.70 19.16 -1.67
N ARG A 258 -5.81 19.09 -0.70
CA ARG A 258 -6.02 19.32 0.75
C ARG A 258 -6.88 18.25 1.43
N GLN A 259 -7.96 17.76 0.79
CA GLN A 259 -8.86 16.77 1.36
C GLN A 259 -8.15 15.42 1.59
N TYR A 260 -7.23 15.03 0.70
CA TYR A 260 -6.51 13.75 0.82
C TYR A 260 -5.73 13.57 2.14
N PHE A 261 -5.27 14.66 2.80
CA PHE A 261 -4.72 14.60 4.15
C PHE A 261 -5.80 14.34 5.20
N VAL A 262 -6.98 14.98 5.04
CA VAL A 262 -8.11 14.77 5.94
C VAL A 262 -8.61 13.34 5.84
N ASP A 263 -8.72 12.81 4.62
CA ASP A 263 -9.13 11.43 4.36
C ASP A 263 -8.15 10.43 4.99
N GLY A 264 -6.83 10.63 4.81
CA GLY A 264 -5.81 9.78 5.42
C GLY A 264 -5.88 9.78 6.95
N LYS A 265 -6.08 10.96 7.57
CA LYS A 265 -6.29 11.09 9.01
C LYS A 265 -7.55 10.35 9.48
N GLU A 266 -8.66 10.49 8.76
CA GLU A 266 -9.92 9.82 9.13
C GLU A 266 -9.79 8.29 9.05
N LEU A 267 -9.05 7.74 8.09
CA LEU A 267 -8.73 6.32 8.02
C LEU A 267 -7.94 5.85 9.25
N LEU A 268 -6.90 6.59 9.63
CA LEU A 268 -6.09 6.26 10.81
C LEU A 268 -6.90 6.35 12.10
N ARG A 269 -7.72 7.42 12.26
CA ARG A 269 -8.63 7.54 13.41
C ARG A 269 -9.60 6.38 13.48
N PHE A 270 -10.24 6.04 12.37
CA PHE A 270 -11.14 4.89 12.29
C PHE A 270 -10.43 3.60 12.75
N GLY A 271 -9.20 3.36 12.29
CA GLY A 271 -8.41 2.21 12.70
C GLY A 271 -8.08 2.21 14.19
N PHE A 272 -7.66 3.34 14.76
CA PHE A 272 -7.33 3.44 16.19
C PHE A 272 -8.54 3.42 17.10
N ASP A 273 -9.65 4.03 16.70
CA ASP A 273 -10.80 4.22 17.58
C ASP A 273 -11.80 3.05 17.52
N SER A 274 -11.76 2.21 16.47
CA SER A 274 -12.74 1.14 16.26
C SER A 274 -12.16 -0.27 16.40
N PHE A 275 -10.84 -0.41 16.58
CA PHE A 275 -10.15 -1.70 16.60
C PHE A 275 -9.05 -1.71 17.65
N TYR A 276 -8.65 -2.91 18.06
CA TYR A 276 -7.53 -3.13 18.98
C TYR A 276 -6.80 -4.43 18.63
N ASN A 277 -5.54 -4.55 19.05
CA ASN A 277 -4.72 -5.73 18.81
C ASN A 277 -4.69 -6.64 20.06
N VAL A 278 -4.63 -7.93 19.81
CA VAL A 278 -4.48 -8.98 20.84
C VAL A 278 -3.29 -9.85 20.47
N ASP A 279 -2.37 -10.05 21.42
CA ASP A 279 -1.22 -10.94 21.24
C ASP A 279 -1.69 -12.40 21.12
N ILE A 280 -1.24 -13.10 20.08
CA ILE A 280 -1.62 -14.49 19.81
C ILE A 280 -1.00 -15.42 20.85
N ALA A 281 0.29 -15.28 21.13
CA ALA A 281 1.03 -16.18 22.02
C ALA A 281 0.54 -16.09 23.47
N GLU A 282 0.04 -14.92 23.91
CA GLU A 282 -0.53 -14.73 25.24
C GLU A 282 -1.96 -15.33 25.39
N ASN A 283 -2.70 -15.48 24.29
CA ASN A 283 -4.13 -15.84 24.33
C ASN A 283 -4.44 -17.22 23.74
N GLU A 284 -3.62 -17.74 22.83
CA GLU A 284 -3.83 -19.06 22.23
C GLU A 284 -3.24 -20.15 23.11
N THR A 285 -4.07 -21.10 23.48
CA THR A 285 -3.67 -22.22 24.36
C THR A 285 -3.90 -23.61 23.77
N ASN A 286 -4.68 -23.72 22.68
CA ASN A 286 -5.14 -25.01 22.17
C ASN A 286 -3.99 -25.96 21.75
N TYR A 287 -2.89 -25.42 21.22
CA TYR A 287 -1.80 -26.22 20.65
C TYR A 287 -0.59 -26.34 21.59
N VAL A 288 -0.48 -25.51 22.61
CA VAL A 288 0.71 -25.39 23.45
C VAL A 288 0.46 -25.79 24.91
N THR A 289 -0.79 -26.15 25.25
CA THR A 289 -1.20 -26.59 26.58
C THR A 289 -2.00 -27.89 26.52
N GLY A 290 -2.06 -28.61 27.64
CA GLY A 290 -2.78 -29.88 27.75
C GLY A 290 -1.93 -31.10 27.45
N GLU A 291 -2.57 -32.27 27.32
CA GLU A 291 -1.92 -33.58 27.11
C GLU A 291 -2.28 -34.23 25.78
N ILE A 292 -3.18 -33.60 24.99
CA ILE A 292 -3.63 -34.15 23.70
C ILE A 292 -2.60 -33.78 22.64
N PRO A 293 -1.94 -34.76 21.98
CA PRO A 293 -1.02 -34.48 20.91
C PRO A 293 -1.68 -33.76 19.73
N VAL A 294 -0.89 -32.93 19.05
CA VAL A 294 -1.29 -32.18 17.85
C VAL A 294 -0.73 -32.91 16.62
N GLU A 295 -1.60 -33.21 15.64
CA GLU A 295 -1.18 -33.78 14.36
C GLU A 295 -1.02 -32.68 13.31
N ILE A 296 0.16 -32.56 12.73
CA ILE A 296 0.51 -31.54 11.73
C ILE A 296 1.38 -32.18 10.65
N GLY A 297 0.98 -32.10 9.40
CA GLY A 297 1.77 -32.60 8.27
C GLY A 297 2.11 -34.08 8.34
N GLY A 298 1.30 -34.89 9.05
CA GLY A 298 1.55 -36.31 9.27
C GLY A 298 2.45 -36.63 10.47
N ASN A 299 2.93 -35.64 11.19
CA ASN A 299 3.68 -35.77 12.43
C ASN A 299 2.80 -35.50 13.65
N THR A 300 3.16 -36.09 14.78
CA THR A 300 2.46 -35.92 16.04
C THR A 300 3.39 -35.25 17.06
N TYR A 301 2.97 -34.11 17.58
CA TYR A 301 3.73 -33.30 18.54
C TYR A 301 3.01 -33.25 19.89
N ALA A 302 3.76 -33.36 20.99
CA ALA A 302 3.20 -33.06 22.30
C ALA A 302 3.08 -31.51 22.45
N PRO A 303 2.00 -30.98 23.10
CA PRO A 303 1.87 -29.55 23.34
C PRO A 303 3.06 -28.93 24.09
N SER A 304 3.75 -29.73 24.92
CA SER A 304 4.95 -29.30 25.63
C SER A 304 6.17 -29.06 24.74
N GLU A 305 6.18 -29.60 23.51
CA GLU A 305 7.23 -29.43 22.48
C GLU A 305 6.99 -28.20 21.60
N LEU A 306 5.77 -27.63 21.64
CA LEU A 306 5.33 -26.54 20.78
C LEU A 306 5.36 -25.19 21.51
N LYS A 307 5.63 -24.13 20.77
CA LYS A 307 5.48 -22.72 21.17
C LYS A 307 4.82 -21.95 20.02
N ILE A 308 4.15 -20.85 20.32
CA ILE A 308 3.63 -19.93 19.33
C ILE A 308 4.66 -18.84 19.08
N GLU A 309 4.82 -18.40 17.86
CA GLU A 309 5.66 -17.27 17.49
C GLU A 309 5.26 -16.03 18.30
N GLU A 310 6.25 -15.42 18.98
CA GLU A 310 6.02 -14.25 19.84
C GLU A 310 5.87 -12.97 19.02
N GLY A 311 5.13 -11.99 19.56
CA GLY A 311 4.95 -10.66 18.96
C GLY A 311 4.00 -10.63 17.78
N ARG A 312 3.28 -11.73 17.52
CA ARG A 312 2.22 -11.76 16.49
C ARG A 312 0.87 -11.38 17.07
N MET A 313 0.15 -10.55 16.33
CA MET A 313 -1.11 -9.98 16.76
C MET A 313 -2.27 -10.42 15.87
N ILE A 314 -3.47 -10.43 16.44
CA ILE A 314 -4.72 -10.32 15.68
C ILE A 314 -5.35 -8.95 15.92
N THR A 315 -6.02 -8.41 14.91
CA THR A 315 -6.82 -7.17 15.04
C THR A 315 -8.29 -7.51 15.15
N LEU A 316 -8.92 -7.04 16.21
CA LEU A 316 -10.34 -7.23 16.48
C LEU A 316 -11.10 -5.91 16.53
N PRO A 317 -12.38 -5.85 16.12
CA PRO A 317 -13.21 -4.68 16.33
C PRO A 317 -13.52 -4.52 17.84
N GLU A 318 -13.74 -3.26 18.26
CA GLU A 318 -14.14 -2.94 19.63
C GLU A 318 -15.35 -3.76 20.08
N GLY A 319 -15.23 -4.35 21.25
CA GLY A 319 -16.26 -5.20 21.85
C GLY A 319 -16.23 -6.68 21.45
N ALA A 320 -15.43 -7.08 20.46
CA ALA A 320 -15.10 -8.49 20.20
C ALA A 320 -14.07 -9.00 21.22
N VAL A 321 -13.91 -10.30 21.35
CA VAL A 321 -12.89 -10.93 22.20
C VAL A 321 -12.09 -11.96 21.40
N PHE A 322 -10.90 -12.34 21.86
CA PHE A 322 -10.05 -13.31 21.15
C PHE A 322 -10.79 -14.59 20.75
N ALA A 323 -11.64 -15.10 21.63
CA ALA A 323 -12.44 -16.31 21.39
C ALA A 323 -13.54 -16.16 20.30
N ASP A 324 -13.81 -14.93 19.82
CA ASP A 324 -14.72 -14.70 18.69
C ASP A 324 -14.03 -14.92 17.33
N ALA A 325 -12.69 -15.00 17.31
CA ALA A 325 -11.92 -15.32 16.13
C ALA A 325 -12.00 -16.82 15.81
N GLU A 326 -12.11 -17.15 14.56
CA GLU A 326 -12.07 -18.52 14.05
C GLU A 326 -10.61 -18.86 13.71
N LEU A 327 -10.11 -19.96 14.30
CA LEU A 327 -8.73 -20.42 14.12
C LEU A 327 -8.71 -21.60 13.15
N THR A 328 -7.80 -21.54 12.17
CA THR A 328 -7.41 -22.67 11.33
C THR A 328 -5.93 -22.94 11.48
N LEU A 329 -5.56 -24.22 11.54
CA LEU A 329 -4.18 -24.67 11.43
C LEU A 329 -3.93 -25.08 9.97
N GLU A 330 -3.00 -24.39 9.33
CA GLU A 330 -2.66 -24.58 7.92
C GLU A 330 -1.25 -25.19 7.76
N GLY A 331 -0.97 -25.75 6.60
CA GLY A 331 0.37 -26.16 6.22
C GLY A 331 1.30 -24.95 6.09
N LEU A 332 2.60 -25.22 6.12
CA LEU A 332 3.62 -24.17 6.00
C LEU A 332 3.65 -23.63 4.56
N PRO A 333 3.80 -22.31 4.37
CA PRO A 333 4.10 -21.70 3.08
C PRO A 333 5.51 -22.11 2.60
N GLU A 334 5.88 -21.77 1.37
CA GLU A 334 7.20 -22.09 0.81
C GLU A 334 8.33 -21.48 1.61
N GLU A 335 8.17 -20.24 2.08
CA GLU A 335 9.11 -19.58 3.00
C GLU A 335 8.54 -19.55 4.42
N HIS A 336 9.29 -20.10 5.37
CA HIS A 336 8.90 -20.18 6.77
C HIS A 336 10.12 -20.33 7.69
N PRO A 337 10.04 -20.03 9.00
CA PRO A 337 11.09 -20.31 9.96
C PRO A 337 11.45 -21.80 9.99
N GLU A 338 12.74 -22.12 10.17
CA GLU A 338 13.24 -23.51 10.18
C GLU A 338 12.58 -24.39 11.27
N ASP A 339 12.19 -23.79 12.39
CA ASP A 339 11.52 -24.47 13.51
C ASP A 339 9.98 -24.46 13.41
N ALA A 340 9.42 -23.91 12.31
CA ALA A 340 7.98 -23.91 12.08
C ALA A 340 7.46 -25.30 11.71
N VAL A 341 6.29 -25.66 12.25
CA VAL A 341 5.58 -26.91 11.96
C VAL A 341 4.17 -26.68 11.43
N GLY A 342 3.63 -25.47 11.53
CA GLY A 342 2.33 -25.11 11.00
C GLY A 342 2.09 -23.61 11.09
N LEU A 343 1.06 -23.13 10.41
CA LEU A 343 0.61 -21.76 10.41
C LEU A 343 -0.76 -21.64 11.05
N LEU A 344 -0.87 -20.89 12.13
CA LEU A 344 -2.12 -20.54 12.79
C LEU A 344 -2.69 -19.30 12.11
N ARG A 345 -3.84 -19.43 11.44
CA ARG A 345 -4.53 -18.31 10.78
C ARG A 345 -5.83 -18.02 11.51
N TYR A 346 -6.01 -16.72 11.81
CA TYR A 346 -7.21 -16.23 12.49
C TYR A 346 -8.11 -15.46 11.53
N VAL A 347 -9.40 -15.76 11.59
CA VAL A 347 -10.43 -15.17 10.73
C VAL A 347 -11.55 -14.61 11.59
N TYR A 348 -12.07 -13.44 11.21
CA TYR A 348 -13.23 -12.81 11.85
C TYR A 348 -14.16 -12.26 10.74
N ASN A 349 -15.41 -12.74 10.70
CA ASN A 349 -16.37 -12.37 9.64
C ASN A 349 -15.76 -12.49 8.24
N GLU A 350 -15.16 -13.66 7.93
CA GLU A 350 -14.51 -14.00 6.65
C GLU A 350 -13.26 -13.16 6.32
N ARG A 351 -12.74 -12.37 7.27
CA ARG A 351 -11.53 -11.58 7.09
C ARG A 351 -10.36 -12.23 7.82
N LYS A 352 -9.22 -12.32 7.16
CA LYS A 352 -7.95 -12.61 7.84
C LYS A 352 -7.64 -11.44 8.78
N ILE A 353 -7.45 -11.73 10.07
CA ILE A 353 -7.19 -10.74 11.11
C ILE A 353 -5.83 -10.91 11.79
N GLY A 354 -5.04 -11.86 11.36
CA GLY A 354 -3.68 -12.12 11.82
C GLY A 354 -3.32 -13.59 11.68
N GLU A 355 -2.04 -13.86 11.86
CA GLU A 355 -1.48 -15.22 11.80
C GLU A 355 -0.20 -15.31 12.64
N ALA A 356 0.17 -16.53 13.06
CA ALA A 356 1.42 -16.83 13.76
C ALA A 356 1.89 -18.22 13.39
N TYR A 357 3.21 -18.43 13.34
CA TYR A 357 3.74 -19.77 13.21
C TYR A 357 3.62 -20.56 14.53
N LEU A 358 3.29 -21.82 14.39
CA LEU A 358 3.45 -22.80 15.46
C LEU A 358 4.86 -23.40 15.31
N LEU A 359 5.69 -23.18 16.30
CA LEU A 359 7.12 -23.46 16.26
C LEU A 359 7.48 -24.60 17.22
N LEU A 360 8.55 -25.33 16.95
CA LEU A 360 9.17 -26.24 17.90
C LEU A 360 9.95 -25.46 18.96
N LYS A 361 9.92 -25.97 20.19
CA LYS A 361 10.83 -25.47 21.24
C LYS A 361 12.27 -25.93 20.99
N ASP A 362 13.22 -25.18 21.51
CA ASP A 362 14.65 -25.49 21.39
C ASP A 362 14.97 -26.92 21.84
N GLY A 363 15.69 -27.67 21.01
CA GLY A 363 16.14 -29.04 21.27
C GLY A 363 15.15 -30.13 20.83
N VAL A 364 14.02 -29.78 20.24
CA VAL A 364 13.13 -30.73 19.55
C VAL A 364 13.56 -30.80 18.07
N ALA A 365 13.84 -31.98 17.55
CA ALA A 365 14.24 -32.16 16.16
C ALA A 365 13.02 -32.18 15.24
N VAL A 366 13.11 -31.47 14.11
CA VAL A 366 12.17 -31.64 12.98
C VAL A 366 12.49 -32.99 12.32
N ASP A 367 11.53 -33.91 12.24
CA ASP A 367 11.70 -35.12 11.44
C ASP A 367 11.64 -34.73 9.95
N ALA A 368 12.80 -34.58 9.34
CA ALA A 368 12.97 -34.09 7.95
C ALA A 368 12.32 -35.01 6.88
N ASP A 369 11.92 -36.21 7.24
CA ASP A 369 11.34 -37.18 6.29
C ASP A 369 9.80 -37.06 6.14
N ALA A 370 9.14 -36.20 6.92
CA ALA A 370 7.67 -36.10 6.92
C ALA A 370 7.10 -34.90 6.11
N ALA A 371 7.94 -33.99 5.66
CA ALA A 371 7.53 -32.75 5.01
C ALA A 371 6.99 -32.89 3.56
N VAL A 372 6.76 -34.11 3.03
CA VAL A 372 6.46 -34.35 1.60
C VAL A 372 5.09 -34.98 1.35
N ASN A 373 4.11 -34.85 2.22
CA ASN A 373 2.73 -35.29 1.92
C ASN A 373 1.68 -34.27 2.34
N VAL A 374 1.61 -33.15 1.64
CA VAL A 374 0.39 -32.34 1.62
C VAL A 374 -0.53 -32.99 0.57
N PRO A 375 -1.72 -33.53 0.91
CA PRO A 375 -2.69 -33.87 -0.11
C PRO A 375 -3.11 -32.57 -0.83
N GLU A 376 -2.94 -32.55 -2.16
CA GLU A 376 -3.54 -31.51 -2.98
C GLU A 376 -5.02 -31.38 -2.60
N PRO A 377 -5.57 -30.17 -2.45
CA PRO A 377 -7.00 -30.01 -2.25
C PRO A 377 -7.70 -30.63 -3.46
N ASP A 378 -8.60 -31.58 -3.20
CA ASP A 378 -9.45 -32.19 -4.20
C ASP A 378 -10.06 -31.10 -5.08
N ALA A 379 -9.59 -31.01 -6.31
CA ALA A 379 -10.20 -30.15 -7.32
C ALA A 379 -11.64 -30.68 -7.50
N ALA A 380 -12.60 -29.93 -6.99
CA ALA A 380 -14.00 -30.18 -7.25
C ALA A 380 -14.19 -30.19 -8.77
N GLU A 381 -14.51 -31.37 -9.33
CA GLU A 381 -14.91 -31.51 -10.73
C GLU A 381 -16.07 -30.52 -11.00
N PRO A 382 -16.01 -29.74 -12.08
CA PRO A 382 -17.14 -28.93 -12.46
C PRO A 382 -18.30 -29.82 -12.82
N ALA A 383 -19.43 -29.68 -12.15
CA ALA A 383 -20.66 -30.36 -12.48
C ALA A 383 -21.02 -30.05 -13.94
N GLU A 384 -21.01 -31.07 -14.76
CA GLU A 384 -21.56 -31.04 -16.12
C GLU A 384 -23.06 -30.71 -16.04
N THR A 385 -23.41 -29.48 -16.39
CA THR A 385 -24.79 -29.12 -16.69
C THR A 385 -25.05 -29.53 -18.15
N GLU A 386 -25.78 -30.60 -18.33
CA GLU A 386 -26.39 -30.93 -19.62
C GLU A 386 -27.25 -29.76 -20.11
N ALA A 387 -26.81 -29.08 -21.16
CA ALA A 387 -27.62 -28.12 -21.90
C ALA A 387 -28.38 -28.91 -22.97
N GLU A 388 -29.72 -29.00 -22.83
CA GLU A 388 -30.62 -29.41 -23.89
C GLU A 388 -30.49 -28.47 -25.08
N GLU A 389 -29.99 -28.98 -26.20
CA GLU A 389 -30.07 -28.34 -27.50
C GLU A 389 -31.51 -28.34 -27.99
N THR A 390 -32.15 -27.18 -28.04
CA THR A 390 -33.34 -26.97 -28.88
C THR A 390 -32.91 -26.36 -30.20
N GLU A 391 -32.93 -27.18 -31.25
CA GLU A 391 -32.80 -26.73 -32.65
C GLU A 391 -33.94 -25.76 -32.99
N ALA A 392 -33.58 -24.55 -33.39
CA ALA A 392 -34.48 -23.63 -34.08
C ALA A 392 -34.07 -23.57 -35.55
N VAL A 393 -34.94 -24.09 -36.38
CA VAL A 393 -34.91 -24.05 -37.84
C VAL A 393 -34.96 -22.61 -38.32
N ILE A 394 -33.99 -22.21 -39.12
CA ILE A 394 -33.97 -20.93 -39.83
C ILE A 394 -34.38 -21.23 -41.27
N ASP A 395 -35.54 -20.70 -41.69
CA ASP A 395 -35.94 -20.64 -43.08
C ASP A 395 -35.31 -19.40 -43.75
N GLU A 396 -34.63 -19.65 -44.87
CA GLU A 396 -34.19 -18.64 -45.83
C GLU A 396 -35.34 -18.20 -46.71
N GLU A 397 -35.59 -16.89 -46.84
CA GLU A 397 -36.11 -16.30 -48.10
C GLU A 397 -35.65 -14.84 -48.27
N ASP A 398 -34.82 -14.67 -49.17
CA ASP A 398 -34.48 -13.75 -50.26
C ASP A 398 -35.56 -12.66 -50.58
N LYS A 399 -35.09 -11.39 -50.72
CA LYS A 399 -35.21 -10.48 -51.87
C LYS A 399 -34.98 -8.99 -51.53
N THR A 400 -33.91 -8.51 -52.11
CA THR A 400 -33.73 -7.21 -52.82
C THR A 400 -34.84 -6.12 -52.74
N SER A 401 -34.44 -4.89 -52.40
CA SER A 401 -34.56 -3.72 -53.27
C SER A 401 -33.92 -2.45 -52.66
N GLU A 402 -33.25 -1.74 -53.53
CA GLU A 402 -32.67 -0.39 -53.35
C GLU A 402 -33.78 0.62 -53.04
N GLU A 403 -33.49 1.64 -52.20
CA GLU A 403 -33.86 3.02 -52.49
C GLU A 403 -33.01 4.01 -51.67
N LYS A 404 -32.50 4.98 -52.37
CA LYS A 404 -31.79 6.19 -51.93
C LYS A 404 -32.78 7.07 -51.11
N ASN A 405 -32.29 7.67 -50.02
CA ASN A 405 -32.73 9.07 -49.79
C ASN A 405 -31.66 9.84 -48.96
N GLU A 406 -31.42 11.03 -49.42
CA GLU A 406 -30.56 12.10 -48.85
C GLU A 406 -31.27 12.71 -47.64
N GLY A 407 -30.45 13.18 -46.65
CA GLY A 407 -31.00 14.10 -45.66
C GLY A 407 -30.20 14.34 -44.39
N GLY A 408 -29.36 15.33 -44.44
CA GLY A 408 -29.20 16.35 -43.39
C GLY A 408 -28.72 15.94 -42.00
N PHE A 409 -27.43 16.18 -41.72
CA PHE A 409 -26.92 16.26 -40.34
C PHE A 409 -27.40 17.53 -39.64
N PRO A 410 -27.87 17.51 -38.39
CA PRO A 410 -28.22 18.71 -37.63
C PRO A 410 -26.98 19.38 -37.04
N VAL A 411 -26.75 20.64 -37.46
CA VAL A 411 -25.60 21.49 -37.11
C VAL A 411 -25.68 22.12 -35.69
N LEU A 412 -26.69 21.80 -34.89
CA LEU A 412 -26.98 22.52 -33.65
C LEU A 412 -26.12 22.23 -32.40
N PRO A 413 -25.46 21.07 -32.20
CA PRO A 413 -24.68 20.88 -30.98
C PRO A 413 -23.25 21.49 -31.01
N ILE A 414 -22.70 21.81 -32.17
CA ILE A 414 -21.28 22.28 -32.28
C ILE A 414 -21.16 23.78 -31.91
N MET A 415 -22.19 24.60 -32.14
CA MET A 415 -22.14 26.02 -31.79
C MET A 415 -22.20 26.30 -30.28
N ILE A 416 -22.81 25.44 -29.47
CA ILE A 416 -22.91 25.62 -28.01
C ILE A 416 -21.55 25.31 -27.34
N ILE A 417 -20.78 24.34 -27.84
CA ILE A 417 -19.46 23.99 -27.30
C ILE A 417 -18.41 25.09 -27.59
N LEU A 418 -18.49 25.75 -28.77
CA LEU A 418 -17.60 26.85 -29.10
C LEU A 418 -17.88 28.14 -28.31
N LEU A 419 -19.14 28.38 -27.90
CA LEU A 419 -19.48 29.55 -27.08
C LEU A 419 -19.09 29.39 -25.62
N LEU A 420 -19.12 28.17 -25.07
CA LEU A 420 -18.65 27.89 -23.71
C LEU A 420 -17.11 27.91 -23.60
N GLY A 421 -16.40 27.50 -24.65
CA GLY A 421 -14.93 27.60 -24.72
C GLY A 421 -14.42 29.06 -24.77
N ALA A 422 -15.11 29.94 -25.47
CA ALA A 422 -14.74 31.35 -25.54
C ALA A 422 -15.02 32.12 -24.23
N ALA A 423 -16.05 31.78 -23.49
CA ALA A 423 -16.35 32.38 -22.18
C ALA A 423 -15.37 31.91 -21.08
N GLY A 424 -14.92 30.66 -21.11
CA GLY A 424 -13.93 30.11 -20.17
C GLY A 424 -12.52 30.68 -20.38
N GLY A 425 -12.07 30.82 -21.64
CA GLY A 425 -10.77 31.37 -21.99
C GLY A 425 -10.63 32.87 -21.64
N GLY A 426 -11.68 33.65 -21.85
CA GLY A 426 -11.70 35.08 -21.48
C GLY A 426 -11.61 35.33 -19.98
N GLY A 427 -12.31 34.53 -19.16
CA GLY A 427 -12.26 34.62 -17.71
C GLY A 427 -10.87 34.25 -17.13
N TYR A 428 -10.23 33.22 -17.67
CA TYR A 428 -8.90 32.81 -17.25
C TYR A 428 -7.84 33.85 -17.58
N TYR A 429 -7.91 34.48 -18.76
CA TYR A 429 -6.98 35.53 -19.19
C TYR A 429 -7.16 36.82 -18.35
N TRP A 430 -8.39 37.16 -17.95
CA TRP A 430 -8.66 38.31 -17.11
C TRP A 430 -8.11 38.12 -15.69
N ILE A 431 -8.31 36.97 -15.08
CA ILE A 431 -7.78 36.63 -13.73
C ILE A 431 -6.24 36.64 -13.69
N GLN A 432 -5.58 36.17 -14.73
CA GLN A 432 -4.10 36.21 -14.83
C GLN A 432 -3.57 37.65 -14.96
N ASN A 433 -4.30 38.52 -15.63
CA ASN A 433 -3.88 39.92 -15.83
C ASN A 433 -4.07 40.80 -14.58
N GLU A 434 -5.11 40.51 -13.76
CA GLU A 434 -5.31 41.18 -12.46
C GLU A 434 -4.23 40.76 -11.45
N ARG A 435 -3.87 39.48 -11.39
CA ARG A 435 -2.79 38.98 -10.51
C ARG A 435 -1.40 39.57 -10.87
N LYS A 436 -1.16 39.87 -12.14
CA LYS A 436 0.09 40.54 -12.56
C LYS A 436 0.14 42.00 -12.09
N LYS A 437 -0.99 42.71 -12.11
CA LYS A 437 -1.07 44.10 -11.63
C LYS A 437 -0.92 44.22 -10.10
N GLU A 438 -1.42 43.22 -9.34
CA GLU A 438 -1.25 43.19 -7.89
C GLU A 438 0.18 42.79 -7.45
N ALA A 439 0.97 42.14 -8.31
CA ALA A 439 2.36 41.80 -8.06
C ALA A 439 3.35 42.93 -8.42
N GLU A 440 2.91 43.95 -9.20
CA GLU A 440 3.69 45.11 -9.62
C GLU A 440 3.37 46.40 -8.79
N ALA A 441 2.38 46.34 -7.86
CA ALA A 441 2.01 47.40 -6.94
C ALA A 441 2.47 47.08 -5.50
#